data_bee392fd10af443ee8bde07c5c290a50
#
_entry.id   bee392fd10af443ee8bde07c5c290a50
#
_cell.length_a   1.000
_cell.length_b   1.000
_cell.length_c   1.000
_cell.angle_alpha   90.00
_cell.angle_beta   90.00
_cell.angle_gamma   90.00
#
_symmetry.space_group_name_H-M   'P 1'
#
loop_
_entity.id
_entity.type
_entity.pdbx_description
1 polymer ?
#
loop_
_entity_poly.entity_id
_entity_poly.type
_entity_poly.pdbx_seq_one_letter_code
_entity_poly.pdbx_strand_id
1 'polypeptide(L)'
;MSVPFNQNLDNTERLVEAPEFIEFFKISNSPWANFFPTEIVDSVNIEFIVKKPKKPEIKIIAWDDKSKRYELPYVDTDKISKKITKKYLAGEIIADVDLNANNGQNLLDSMQYEVANDLADKLAIDDTQAIAKSATKIDIEDTTPIGYLKSMLSAWNTLFQFRNIANSKFFITNGLYDSLVYLADNKGLITDNQLAQQLRLNRNNLYVKGVLCEIVLDDYMIFTNDKNEQQLMTFVLATPRAMKRYMLERTIIYVDFIKDDKAGRAYKVAGEVVGESIPYISNNETTSRWMLCGIIKAEKTDLKTKITNLTTDITANVNNNNSELNTQIKSTNELKSLNPNLTNQTIKYFSDAQGKTNVSNQKQKAGDLYITITANVNDLNYKGTTNPIKIILK
;
A
#
# COMPACT_ATOMS: atom_id res chain seq x y z
N MET A 1 15.16 -9.02 -20.12
CA MET A 1 14.87 -9.98 -21.21
C MET A 1 14.13 -9.23 -22.30
N SER A 2 14.71 -9.07 -23.48
CA SER A 2 14.01 -8.50 -24.62
C SER A 2 13.02 -9.53 -25.16
N VAL A 3 11.76 -9.26 -25.08
CA VAL A 3 10.72 -10.09 -25.69
C VAL A 3 10.88 -9.96 -27.20
N PRO A 4 11.10 -11.02 -27.97
CA PRO A 4 11.33 -10.93 -29.41
C PRO A 4 10.11 -10.39 -30.11
N PHE A 5 10.28 -9.28 -30.82
CA PHE A 5 9.24 -8.63 -31.61
C PHE A 5 9.17 -9.29 -32.99
N ASN A 6 7.99 -9.73 -33.40
CA ASN A 6 7.80 -10.28 -34.73
C ASN A 6 7.56 -9.14 -35.74
N GLN A 7 8.39 -9.03 -36.75
CA GLN A 7 8.47 -7.90 -37.70
C GLN A 7 7.28 -7.74 -38.67
N ASN A 8 6.24 -8.53 -38.55
CA ASN A 8 5.04 -8.39 -39.37
C ASN A 8 4.00 -7.54 -38.64
N LEU A 9 4.04 -6.24 -38.87
CA LEU A 9 3.10 -5.23 -38.37
C LEU A 9 1.66 -5.34 -38.92
N ASP A 10 1.35 -6.35 -39.71
CA ASP A 10 0.00 -6.60 -40.19
C ASP A 10 -0.73 -7.49 -39.18
N ASN A 11 -1.58 -6.85 -38.33
CA ASN A 11 -2.64 -7.47 -37.54
C ASN A 11 -2.26 -8.56 -36.54
N THR A 12 -1.11 -8.52 -35.92
CA THR A 12 -0.78 -9.48 -34.86
C THR A 12 -0.99 -8.86 -33.49
N GLU A 13 -2.11 -9.21 -32.86
CA GLU A 13 -2.28 -9.10 -31.41
C GLU A 13 -1.10 -9.81 -30.74
N ARG A 14 -0.28 -9.08 -30.00
CA ARG A 14 0.78 -9.71 -29.20
C ARG A 14 0.19 -10.08 -27.87
N LEU A 15 -0.11 -11.34 -27.72
CA LEU A 15 -0.53 -11.93 -26.47
C LEU A 15 0.69 -12.07 -25.56
N VAL A 16 0.73 -11.26 -24.49
CA VAL A 16 1.56 -11.58 -23.33
C VAL A 16 0.79 -12.64 -22.55
N GLU A 17 1.30 -13.85 -22.50
CA GLU A 17 0.64 -14.92 -21.76
C GLU A 17 0.56 -14.59 -20.27
N ALA A 18 -0.49 -15.06 -19.58
CA ALA A 18 -0.67 -14.84 -18.15
C ALA A 18 0.54 -15.22 -17.29
N PRO A 19 1.32 -16.28 -17.58
CA PRO A 19 2.57 -16.59 -16.87
C PRO A 19 3.63 -15.49 -16.98
N GLU A 20 3.83 -14.93 -18.18
CA GLU A 20 4.79 -13.84 -18.40
C GLU A 20 4.38 -12.58 -17.64
N PHE A 21 3.08 -12.27 -17.62
CA PHE A 21 2.56 -11.16 -16.83
C PHE A 21 2.76 -11.38 -15.33
N ILE A 22 2.55 -12.60 -14.82
CA ILE A 22 2.78 -12.92 -13.41
C ILE A 22 4.25 -12.75 -13.06
N GLU A 23 5.19 -13.17 -13.91
CA GLU A 23 6.61 -12.93 -13.68
C GLU A 23 6.94 -11.45 -13.68
N PHE A 24 6.37 -10.72 -14.62
CA PHE A 24 6.50 -9.27 -14.69
C PHE A 24 5.94 -8.59 -13.44
N PHE A 25 4.74 -8.97 -13.00
CA PHE A 25 4.12 -8.49 -11.79
C PHE A 25 4.95 -8.77 -10.52
N LYS A 26 5.63 -9.93 -10.44
CA LYS A 26 6.56 -10.24 -9.35
C LYS A 26 7.79 -9.34 -9.33
N ILE A 27 8.21 -8.83 -10.48
CA ILE A 27 9.32 -7.88 -10.62
C ILE A 27 8.86 -6.46 -10.25
N SER A 28 7.55 -6.18 -10.31
CA SER A 28 7.01 -4.88 -9.89
C SER A 28 7.30 -4.65 -8.39
N ASN A 29 7.32 -3.39 -7.99
CA ASN A 29 7.59 -2.97 -6.61
C ASN A 29 6.50 -3.39 -5.60
N SER A 30 5.52 -4.18 -6.02
CA SER A 30 4.45 -4.65 -5.14
C SER A 30 4.98 -5.67 -4.13
N PRO A 31 4.95 -5.39 -2.84
CA PRO A 31 5.38 -6.33 -1.80
C PRO A 31 4.47 -7.57 -1.77
N TRP A 32 3.23 -7.41 -2.19
CA TRP A 32 2.20 -8.45 -2.11
C TRP A 32 2.38 -9.52 -3.17
N ALA A 33 2.85 -9.15 -4.36
CA ALA A 33 3.05 -10.06 -5.49
C ALA A 33 4.06 -11.16 -5.22
N ASN A 34 5.09 -10.85 -4.43
CA ASN A 34 6.15 -11.81 -4.06
C ASN A 34 5.79 -12.64 -2.83
N PHE A 35 4.81 -12.20 -2.06
CA PHE A 35 4.48 -12.83 -0.79
C PHE A 35 3.25 -13.74 -0.88
N PHE A 36 2.18 -13.26 -1.49
CA PHE A 36 0.97 -14.08 -1.68
C PHE A 36 1.05 -14.89 -2.97
N PRO A 37 0.65 -16.17 -2.94
CA PRO A 37 0.66 -16.98 -4.14
C PRO A 37 -0.35 -16.49 -5.17
N THR A 38 0.04 -16.53 -6.43
CA THR A 38 -0.85 -16.27 -7.57
C THR A 38 -1.17 -17.59 -8.26
N GLU A 39 -2.42 -17.78 -8.64
CA GLU A 39 -2.91 -18.94 -9.40
C GLU A 39 -3.63 -18.48 -10.65
N ILE A 40 -3.26 -19.08 -11.78
CA ILE A 40 -3.96 -18.91 -13.04
C ILE A 40 -5.15 -19.87 -13.07
N VAL A 41 -6.31 -19.37 -13.43
CA VAL A 41 -7.56 -20.12 -13.49
C VAL A 41 -8.23 -19.92 -14.83
N ASP A 42 -8.91 -20.94 -15.29
CA ASP A 42 -9.66 -20.95 -16.55
C ASP A 42 -11.11 -20.42 -16.40
N SER A 43 -11.56 -20.27 -15.16
CA SER A 43 -12.93 -19.84 -14.82
C SER A 43 -12.95 -18.70 -13.82
N VAL A 44 -13.91 -17.79 -14.00
CA VAL A 44 -14.20 -16.72 -13.03
C VAL A 44 -14.80 -17.25 -11.73
N ASN A 45 -15.38 -18.44 -11.73
CA ASN A 45 -15.94 -19.06 -10.51
C ASN A 45 -14.88 -19.92 -9.87
N ILE A 46 -14.50 -19.57 -8.64
CA ILE A 46 -13.46 -20.23 -7.87
C ILE A 46 -14.08 -20.90 -6.68
N GLU A 47 -13.73 -22.15 -6.48
CA GLU A 47 -14.11 -22.91 -5.30
C GLU A 47 -12.86 -23.37 -4.55
N PHE A 48 -12.82 -23.13 -3.26
CA PHE A 48 -11.75 -23.62 -2.40
C PHE A 48 -12.27 -24.05 -1.04
N ILE A 49 -11.50 -24.90 -0.40
CA ILE A 49 -11.85 -25.47 0.90
C ILE A 49 -10.99 -24.81 1.97
N VAL A 50 -11.65 -24.20 2.95
CA VAL A 50 -11.00 -23.61 4.12
C VAL A 50 -11.22 -24.53 5.33
N LYS A 51 -10.13 -24.92 5.96
CA LYS A 51 -10.18 -25.68 7.21
C LYS A 51 -10.67 -24.76 8.33
N LYS A 52 -11.75 -25.14 9.01
CA LYS A 52 -12.20 -24.41 10.19
C LYS A 52 -11.14 -24.51 11.29
N PRO A 53 -10.81 -23.39 11.93
CA PRO A 53 -9.88 -23.42 13.05
C PRO A 53 -10.54 -24.19 14.22
N LYS A 54 -9.97 -25.31 14.55
CA LYS A 54 -10.34 -26.11 15.72
C LYS A 54 -9.14 -26.19 16.65
N LYS A 55 -9.37 -26.02 17.96
CA LYS A 55 -8.33 -26.37 18.93
C LYS A 55 -8.04 -27.87 18.76
N PRO A 56 -6.76 -28.26 18.60
CA PRO A 56 -6.45 -29.68 18.49
C PRO A 56 -6.86 -30.37 19.77
N GLU A 57 -7.75 -31.33 19.66
CA GLU A 57 -8.05 -32.26 20.76
C GLU A 57 -6.89 -33.26 20.83
N ILE A 58 -6.06 -33.10 21.84
CA ILE A 58 -5.02 -34.07 22.15
C ILE A 58 -5.64 -35.10 23.11
N LYS A 59 -5.86 -36.29 22.61
CA LYS A 59 -6.20 -37.41 23.48
C LYS A 59 -4.91 -38.06 23.96
N ILE A 60 -4.66 -38.00 25.26
CA ILE A 60 -3.55 -38.72 25.89
C ILE A 60 -4.03 -40.13 26.13
N ILE A 61 -3.32 -41.08 25.58
CA ILE A 61 -3.63 -42.49 25.63
C ILE A 61 -2.45 -43.21 26.26
N ALA A 62 -2.69 -44.14 27.13
CA ALA A 62 -1.64 -44.99 27.67
C ALA A 62 -0.97 -45.75 26.50
N TRP A 63 0.36 -45.78 26.45
CA TRP A 63 1.10 -46.34 25.32
C TRP A 63 0.88 -47.85 25.11
N ASP A 64 0.45 -48.53 26.14
CA ASP A 64 0.18 -49.97 26.20
C ASP A 64 -1.28 -50.36 25.94
N ASP A 65 -2.19 -49.38 25.74
CA ASP A 65 -3.60 -49.64 25.46
C ASP A 65 -3.79 -50.05 23.99
N LYS A 66 -3.68 -51.38 23.76
CA LYS A 66 -3.86 -52.01 22.45
C LYS A 66 -5.32 -52.20 22.06
N SER A 67 -6.26 -51.85 22.92
CA SER A 67 -7.65 -52.29 22.81
C SER A 67 -8.59 -51.32 22.09
N LYS A 68 -8.17 -50.08 21.79
CA LYS A 68 -9.08 -49.09 21.24
C LYS A 68 -8.61 -48.61 19.86
N ARG A 69 -9.51 -48.76 18.86
CA ARG A 69 -9.41 -47.95 17.63
C ARG A 69 -9.75 -46.53 17.98
N TYR A 70 -8.77 -45.64 17.81
CA TYR A 70 -8.95 -44.20 18.03
C TYR A 70 -9.58 -43.58 16.80
N GLU A 71 -10.81 -43.10 16.95
CA GLU A 71 -11.40 -42.23 15.95
C GLU A 71 -10.78 -40.83 16.04
N LEU A 72 -10.03 -40.46 15.03
CA LEU A 72 -9.60 -39.09 14.87
C LEU A 72 -10.80 -38.24 14.44
N PRO A 73 -11.00 -37.06 15.02
CA PRO A 73 -12.10 -36.19 14.60
C PRO A 73 -11.89 -35.79 13.13
N TYR A 74 -12.99 -35.85 12.37
CA TYR A 74 -12.98 -35.34 11.00
C TYR A 74 -12.57 -33.86 10.99
N VAL A 75 -11.81 -33.51 9.96
CA VAL A 75 -11.46 -32.10 9.73
C VAL A 75 -12.73 -31.39 9.29
N ASP A 76 -13.17 -30.42 10.09
CA ASP A 76 -14.30 -29.57 9.73
C ASP A 76 -13.79 -28.51 8.70
N THR A 77 -14.44 -28.48 7.55
CA THR A 77 -14.06 -27.61 6.42
C THR A 77 -15.26 -26.84 5.90
N ASP A 78 -15.02 -25.61 5.46
CA ASP A 78 -15.98 -24.81 4.71
C ASP A 78 -15.61 -24.82 3.23
N LYS A 79 -16.58 -25.12 2.38
CA LYS A 79 -16.46 -24.88 0.94
C LYS A 79 -16.85 -23.43 0.67
N ILE A 80 -15.94 -22.67 0.11
CA ILE A 80 -16.15 -21.27 -0.23
C ILE A 80 -16.16 -21.15 -1.74
N SER A 81 -17.24 -20.58 -2.27
CA SER A 81 -17.37 -20.23 -3.68
C SER A 81 -17.24 -18.71 -3.82
N LYS A 82 -16.35 -18.26 -4.67
CA LYS A 82 -16.12 -16.85 -4.98
C LYS A 82 -16.11 -16.67 -6.49
N LYS A 83 -16.45 -15.44 -6.92
CA LYS A 83 -16.41 -15.07 -8.33
C LYS A 83 -15.40 -13.94 -8.49
N ILE A 84 -14.51 -14.05 -9.47
CA ILE A 84 -13.67 -12.93 -9.89
C ILE A 84 -14.58 -11.90 -10.54
N THR A 85 -14.58 -10.68 -10.01
CA THR A 85 -15.47 -9.60 -10.45
C THR A 85 -14.72 -8.44 -11.09
N LYS A 86 -13.39 -8.42 -10.95
CA LYS A 86 -12.57 -7.28 -11.36
C LYS A 86 -11.88 -7.53 -12.68
N LYS A 87 -11.97 -6.54 -13.55
CA LYS A 87 -11.27 -6.43 -14.82
C LYS A 87 -10.55 -5.08 -14.85
N TYR A 88 -9.27 -5.11 -15.12
CA TYR A 88 -8.41 -3.94 -15.19
C TYR A 88 -8.06 -3.69 -16.64
N LEU A 89 -8.09 -2.44 -17.06
CA LEU A 89 -7.71 -1.97 -18.37
C LEU A 89 -6.74 -0.80 -18.20
N ALA A 90 -5.63 -0.86 -18.88
CA ALA A 90 -4.70 0.25 -19.05
C ALA A 90 -4.35 0.39 -20.53
N GLY A 91 -3.97 1.57 -20.96
CA GLY A 91 -3.54 1.75 -22.34
C GLY A 91 -3.29 3.19 -22.71
N GLU A 92 -2.48 3.35 -23.76
CA GLU A 92 -2.07 4.63 -24.31
C GLU A 92 -2.20 4.60 -25.84
N ILE A 93 -2.31 5.80 -26.43
CA ILE A 93 -2.40 5.99 -27.87
C ILE A 93 -1.26 6.90 -28.30
N ILE A 94 -0.51 6.48 -29.32
CA ILE A 94 0.55 7.28 -29.92
C ILE A 94 0.28 7.50 -31.41
N ALA A 95 0.47 8.72 -31.88
CA ALA A 95 0.34 9.05 -33.29
C ALA A 95 1.46 8.39 -34.12
N ASP A 96 1.10 7.89 -35.30
CA ASP A 96 2.05 7.25 -36.26
C ASP A 96 3.22 8.18 -36.62
N VAL A 97 2.97 9.48 -36.70
CA VAL A 97 3.98 10.50 -36.99
C VAL A 97 5.05 10.56 -35.89
N ASP A 98 4.67 10.46 -34.62
CA ASP A 98 5.58 10.49 -33.47
C ASP A 98 6.41 9.21 -33.39
N LEU A 99 5.83 8.09 -33.77
CA LEU A 99 6.51 6.80 -33.85
C LEU A 99 7.62 6.81 -34.93
N ASN A 100 7.33 7.36 -36.08
CA ASN A 100 8.29 7.44 -37.19
C ASN A 100 9.43 8.42 -36.91
N ALA A 101 9.19 9.45 -36.08
CA ALA A 101 10.19 10.47 -35.73
C ALA A 101 11.22 10.00 -34.69
N ASN A 102 10.88 9.05 -33.80
CA ASN A 102 11.62 8.74 -32.57
C ASN A 102 12.08 7.27 -32.43
N ASN A 103 12.46 6.59 -33.53
CA ASN A 103 12.84 5.20 -33.43
C ASN A 103 11.73 4.32 -32.80
N GLY A 104 10.56 4.35 -33.42
CA GLY A 104 9.25 3.95 -32.92
C GLY A 104 9.12 2.59 -32.24
N GLN A 105 10.02 1.64 -32.54
CA GLN A 105 9.98 0.31 -31.94
C GLN A 105 10.33 0.35 -30.44
N ASN A 106 11.36 1.10 -30.08
CA ASN A 106 11.75 1.26 -28.66
C ASN A 106 10.65 1.99 -27.85
N LEU A 107 9.91 2.88 -28.52
CA LEU A 107 8.82 3.61 -27.87
C LEU A 107 7.61 2.71 -27.61
N LEU A 108 7.24 1.85 -28.57
CA LEU A 108 6.16 0.87 -28.38
C LEU A 108 6.50 -0.15 -27.30
N ASP A 109 7.75 -0.60 -27.24
CA ASP A 109 8.22 -1.52 -26.19
C ASP A 109 8.18 -0.83 -24.81
N SER A 110 8.54 0.46 -24.74
CA SER A 110 8.43 1.26 -23.49
C SER A 110 6.97 1.39 -23.05
N MET A 111 6.06 1.72 -23.98
CA MET A 111 4.63 1.85 -23.68
C MET A 111 4.02 0.52 -23.22
N GLN A 112 4.40 -0.62 -23.81
CA GLN A 112 3.95 -1.93 -23.34
C GLN A 112 4.41 -2.18 -21.90
N TYR A 113 5.65 -1.80 -21.59
CA TYR A 113 6.20 -1.93 -20.25
C TYR A 113 5.47 -1.02 -19.24
N GLU A 114 5.16 0.22 -19.63
CA GLU A 114 4.41 1.16 -18.79
C GLU A 114 2.98 0.67 -18.53
N VAL A 115 2.28 0.21 -19.55
CA VAL A 115 0.93 -0.38 -19.40
C VAL A 115 0.95 -1.59 -18.47
N ALA A 116 1.97 -2.44 -18.56
CA ALA A 116 2.10 -3.58 -17.67
C ALA A 116 2.38 -3.15 -16.22
N ASN A 117 3.22 -2.13 -16.02
CA ASN A 117 3.47 -1.55 -14.69
C ASN A 117 2.19 -0.95 -14.08
N ASP A 118 1.45 -0.16 -14.84
CA ASP A 118 0.19 0.46 -14.39
C ASP A 118 -0.83 -0.60 -13.93
N LEU A 119 -0.94 -1.69 -14.69
CA LEU A 119 -1.79 -2.82 -14.32
C LEU A 119 -1.29 -3.49 -13.03
N ALA A 120 0.01 -3.70 -12.90
CA ALA A 120 0.62 -4.32 -11.73
C ALA A 120 0.44 -3.44 -10.47
N ASP A 121 0.63 -2.13 -10.59
CA ASP A 121 0.43 -1.19 -9.49
C ASP A 121 -1.04 -1.14 -9.06
N LYS A 122 -1.95 -1.15 -10.03
CA LYS A 122 -3.38 -1.19 -9.72
C LYS A 122 -3.79 -2.46 -8.99
N LEU A 123 -3.25 -3.60 -9.40
CA LEU A 123 -3.46 -4.87 -8.70
C LEU A 123 -2.88 -4.81 -7.27
N ALA A 124 -1.71 -4.20 -7.08
CA ALA A 124 -1.11 -4.05 -5.77
C ALA A 124 -1.96 -3.17 -4.82
N ILE A 125 -2.52 -2.07 -5.33
CA ILE A 125 -3.44 -1.21 -4.58
C ILE A 125 -4.69 -2.00 -4.18
N ASP A 126 -5.23 -2.80 -5.09
CA ASP A 126 -6.40 -3.63 -4.80
C ASP A 126 -6.11 -4.75 -3.79
N ASP A 127 -4.89 -5.30 -3.78
CA ASP A 127 -4.45 -6.20 -2.72
C ASP A 127 -4.44 -5.50 -1.36
N THR A 128 -3.93 -4.28 -1.32
CA THR A 128 -3.95 -3.45 -0.11
C THR A 128 -5.38 -3.27 0.41
N GLN A 129 -6.34 -2.99 -0.46
CA GLN A 129 -7.75 -2.90 -0.09
C GLN A 129 -8.31 -4.23 0.42
N ALA A 130 -7.95 -5.36 -0.21
CA ALA A 130 -8.37 -6.69 0.22
C ALA A 130 -7.78 -7.04 1.59
N ILE A 131 -6.51 -6.71 1.84
CA ILE A 131 -5.83 -6.85 3.13
C ILE A 131 -6.55 -6.04 4.20
N ALA A 132 -6.77 -4.74 3.96
CA ALA A 132 -7.38 -3.83 4.92
C ALA A 132 -8.81 -4.23 5.32
N LYS A 133 -9.57 -4.80 4.37
CA LYS A 133 -10.93 -5.30 4.62
C LYS A 133 -10.96 -6.60 5.38
N SER A 134 -9.97 -7.47 5.17
CA SER A 134 -9.98 -8.84 5.65
C SER A 134 -9.06 -9.10 6.83
N ALA A 135 -8.04 -8.27 7.07
CA ALA A 135 -7.14 -8.43 8.19
C ALA A 135 -7.83 -8.13 9.53
N THR A 136 -7.43 -8.85 10.56
CA THR A 136 -7.79 -8.50 11.94
C THR A 136 -7.06 -7.21 12.32
N LYS A 137 -7.81 -6.17 12.70
CA LYS A 137 -7.27 -4.85 13.01
C LYS A 137 -6.70 -4.82 14.43
N ILE A 138 -5.52 -4.23 14.56
CA ILE A 138 -4.86 -3.90 15.83
C ILE A 138 -4.83 -2.38 15.94
N ASP A 139 -5.56 -1.86 16.91
CA ASP A 139 -5.58 -0.42 17.18
C ASP A 139 -4.26 -0.01 17.84
N ILE A 140 -3.56 0.95 17.26
CA ILE A 140 -2.34 1.54 17.79
C ILE A 140 -2.74 2.82 18.53
N GLU A 141 -2.70 2.79 19.85
CA GLU A 141 -3.02 3.94 20.69
C GLU A 141 -1.79 4.79 21.01
N ASP A 142 -0.64 4.12 21.17
CA ASP A 142 0.65 4.75 21.47
C ASP A 142 1.52 4.79 20.19
N THR A 143 1.73 5.99 19.65
CA THR A 143 2.53 6.23 18.45
C THR A 143 4.02 6.44 18.71
N THR A 144 4.46 6.17 19.93
CA THR A 144 5.91 6.11 20.24
C THR A 144 6.55 4.85 19.64
N PRO A 145 7.86 4.82 19.37
CA PRO A 145 8.55 3.62 18.88
C PRO A 145 8.30 2.39 19.77
N ILE A 146 8.21 2.59 21.10
CA ILE A 146 7.90 1.52 22.06
C ILE A 146 6.44 1.06 21.92
N GLY A 147 5.51 1.98 21.72
CA GLY A 147 4.10 1.67 21.50
C GLY A 147 3.88 0.86 20.22
N TYR A 148 4.56 1.23 19.14
CA TYR A 148 4.56 0.43 17.91
C TYR A 148 5.08 -0.98 18.12
N LEU A 149 6.23 -1.13 18.80
CA LEU A 149 6.79 -2.44 19.11
C LEU A 149 5.82 -3.29 19.94
N LYS A 150 5.16 -2.72 20.95
CA LYS A 150 4.14 -3.42 21.74
C LYS A 150 2.95 -3.86 20.88
N SER A 151 2.47 -3.02 19.98
CA SER A 151 1.37 -3.34 19.07
C SER A 151 1.74 -4.47 18.09
N MET A 152 2.97 -4.46 17.54
CA MET A 152 3.49 -5.54 16.71
C MET A 152 3.62 -6.86 17.48
N LEU A 153 4.07 -6.81 18.74
CA LEU A 153 4.14 -7.99 19.59
C LEU A 153 2.75 -8.54 19.95
N SER A 154 1.76 -7.67 20.13
CA SER A 154 0.37 -8.06 20.32
C SER A 154 -0.16 -8.80 19.08
N ALA A 155 0.10 -8.26 17.87
CA ALA A 155 -0.24 -8.93 16.61
C ALA A 155 0.45 -10.29 16.50
N TRP A 156 1.74 -10.37 16.83
CA TRP A 156 2.48 -11.62 16.83
C TRP A 156 1.87 -12.65 17.79
N ASN A 157 1.55 -12.26 19.02
CA ASN A 157 0.94 -13.14 20.01
C ASN A 157 -0.43 -13.67 19.54
N THR A 158 -1.22 -12.82 18.89
CA THR A 158 -2.50 -13.20 18.30
C THR A 158 -2.31 -14.24 17.20
N LEU A 159 -1.37 -14.03 16.28
CA LEU A 159 -1.06 -14.97 15.22
C LEU A 159 -0.50 -16.29 15.76
N PHE A 160 0.35 -16.23 16.80
CA PHE A 160 0.92 -17.40 17.46
C PHE A 160 -0.12 -18.32 18.09
N GLN A 161 -1.17 -17.75 18.69
CA GLN A 161 -2.26 -18.54 19.25
C GLN A 161 -2.91 -19.47 18.22
N PHE A 162 -2.90 -19.09 16.94
CA PHE A 162 -3.39 -19.88 15.82
C PHE A 162 -2.34 -20.84 15.23
N ARG A 163 -1.14 -20.95 15.85
CA ARG A 163 -0.02 -21.81 15.43
C ARG A 163 0.43 -21.59 13.97
N ASN A 164 0.37 -20.37 13.49
CA ASN A 164 0.56 -20.08 12.07
C ASN A 164 1.65 -19.06 11.78
N ILE A 165 2.74 -19.09 12.55
CA ILE A 165 3.85 -18.12 12.41
C ILE A 165 4.86 -18.53 11.35
N ALA A 166 4.89 -19.81 10.96
CA ALA A 166 5.84 -20.27 9.97
C ALA A 166 5.69 -19.47 8.65
N ASN A 167 6.79 -18.91 8.19
CA ASN A 167 6.89 -18.07 6.99
C ASN A 167 6.10 -16.75 7.06
N SER A 168 5.68 -16.29 8.26
CA SER A 168 5.10 -14.96 8.41
C SER A 168 6.13 -13.86 8.20
N LYS A 169 5.68 -12.71 7.74
CA LYS A 169 6.46 -11.47 7.63
C LYS A 169 5.69 -10.30 8.21
N PHE A 170 6.42 -9.33 8.74
CA PHE A 170 5.92 -7.99 8.95
C PHE A 170 6.22 -7.15 7.72
N PHE A 171 5.21 -6.53 7.16
CA PHE A 171 5.32 -5.46 6.18
C PHE A 171 5.10 -4.16 6.92
N ILE A 172 6.05 -3.23 6.85
CA ILE A 172 6.04 -2.02 7.65
C ILE A 172 6.33 -0.80 6.79
N THR A 173 5.74 0.34 7.17
CA THR A 173 6.02 1.62 6.54
C THR A 173 7.46 2.07 6.80
N ASN A 174 8.00 2.91 5.93
CA ASN A 174 9.36 3.42 6.08
C ASN A 174 9.53 4.18 7.39
N GLY A 175 8.56 5.02 7.78
CA GLY A 175 8.61 5.76 9.04
C GLY A 175 8.59 4.87 10.29
N LEU A 176 7.88 3.74 10.25
CA LEU A 176 7.93 2.76 11.33
C LEU A 176 9.28 2.04 11.37
N TYR A 177 9.84 1.68 10.21
CA TYR A 177 11.16 1.05 10.13
C TYR A 177 12.23 1.92 10.78
N ASP A 178 12.32 3.19 10.40
CA ASP A 178 13.29 4.13 10.97
C ASP A 178 13.15 4.28 12.48
N SER A 179 11.90 4.34 12.97
CA SER A 179 11.59 4.41 14.39
C SER A 179 12.07 3.18 15.16
N LEU A 180 11.90 1.99 14.58
CA LEU A 180 12.32 0.74 15.21
C LEU A 180 13.83 0.51 15.11
N VAL A 181 14.48 0.94 14.03
CA VAL A 181 15.95 0.92 13.90
C VAL A 181 16.56 1.83 14.96
N TYR A 182 16.07 3.06 15.08
CA TYR A 182 16.51 3.98 16.15
C TYR A 182 16.39 3.34 17.53
N LEU A 183 15.28 2.65 17.80
CA LEU A 183 15.06 1.96 19.07
C LEU A 183 16.00 0.76 19.25
N ALA A 184 16.32 0.03 18.18
CA ALA A 184 17.24 -1.12 18.21
C ALA A 184 18.68 -0.69 18.47
N ASP A 185 19.11 0.45 17.93
CA ASP A 185 20.43 1.03 18.13
C ASP A 185 20.57 1.65 19.53
N ASN A 186 19.46 2.16 20.08
CA ASN A 186 19.42 2.83 21.39
C ASN A 186 18.65 1.99 22.42
N LYS A 187 19.04 0.72 22.61
CA LYS A 187 18.35 -0.23 23.51
C LYS A 187 18.18 0.26 24.95
N GLY A 188 19.02 1.18 25.41
CA GLY A 188 18.89 1.82 26.71
C GLY A 188 17.59 2.64 26.89
N LEU A 189 16.91 3.00 25.80
CA LEU A 189 15.59 3.64 25.82
C LEU A 189 14.46 2.65 26.18
N ILE A 190 14.71 1.35 26.03
CA ILE A 190 13.76 0.30 26.41
C ILE A 190 14.09 -0.15 27.82
N THR A 191 13.35 0.35 28.81
CA THR A 191 13.54 -0.02 30.23
C THR A 191 13.18 -1.47 30.53
N ASP A 192 12.34 -2.08 29.70
CA ASP A 192 11.95 -3.49 29.80
C ASP A 192 12.92 -4.37 28.99
N ASN A 193 13.78 -5.08 29.69
CA ASN A 193 14.77 -6.00 29.10
C ASN A 193 14.11 -7.12 28.25
N GLN A 194 12.92 -7.59 28.61
CA GLN A 194 12.22 -8.61 27.85
C GLN A 194 11.74 -8.03 26.51
N LEU A 195 11.25 -6.80 26.52
CA LEU A 195 10.84 -6.09 25.32
C LEU A 195 12.03 -5.81 24.40
N ALA A 196 13.17 -5.38 24.97
CA ALA A 196 14.40 -5.10 24.22
C ALA A 196 14.95 -6.33 23.49
N GLN A 197 14.78 -7.52 24.05
CA GLN A 197 15.21 -8.78 23.42
C GLN A 197 14.36 -9.18 22.21
N GLN A 198 13.15 -8.66 22.09
CA GLN A 198 12.25 -8.99 20.99
C GLN A 198 12.59 -8.22 19.70
N LEU A 199 13.35 -7.14 19.80
CA LEU A 199 13.77 -6.32 18.67
C LEU A 199 15.24 -6.62 18.35
N ARG A 200 15.52 -7.02 17.11
CA ARG A 200 16.87 -7.34 16.65
C ARG A 200 17.13 -6.69 15.28
N LEU A 201 18.25 -5.98 15.21
CA LEU A 201 18.83 -5.51 13.95
C LEU A 201 20.03 -6.41 13.62
N ASN A 202 20.02 -7.06 12.47
CA ASN A 202 21.11 -7.88 11.99
C ASN A 202 21.50 -7.43 10.58
N ARG A 203 22.66 -6.76 10.47
CA ARG A 203 23.08 -6.02 9.27
C ARG A 203 21.99 -4.98 8.93
N ASN A 204 21.31 -5.15 7.78
CA ASN A 204 20.26 -4.25 7.33
C ASN A 204 18.85 -4.84 7.51
N ASN A 205 18.73 -5.97 8.23
CA ASN A 205 17.45 -6.64 8.41
C ASN A 205 16.93 -6.43 9.84
N LEU A 206 15.74 -5.91 9.96
CA LEU A 206 15.04 -5.73 11.22
C LEU A 206 14.15 -6.94 11.50
N TYR A 207 14.18 -7.43 12.73
CA TYR A 207 13.37 -8.55 13.19
C TYR A 207 12.61 -8.18 14.46
N VAL A 208 11.33 -8.47 14.49
CA VAL A 208 10.49 -8.40 15.69
C VAL A 208 10.11 -9.82 16.08
N LYS A 209 10.57 -10.26 17.26
CA LYS A 209 10.37 -11.63 17.79
C LYS A 209 10.75 -12.73 16.78
N GLY A 210 11.84 -12.52 16.03
CA GLY A 210 12.34 -13.45 15.04
C GLY A 210 11.62 -13.42 13.69
N VAL A 211 10.59 -12.59 13.52
CA VAL A 211 9.90 -12.37 12.24
C VAL A 211 10.55 -11.21 11.51
N LEU A 212 10.89 -11.42 10.25
CA LEU A 212 11.49 -10.40 9.37
C LEU A 212 10.51 -9.25 9.13
N CYS A 213 11.01 -8.02 9.24
CA CYS A 213 10.31 -6.80 8.83
C CYS A 213 10.78 -6.40 7.43
N GLU A 214 9.85 -6.33 6.50
CA GLU A 214 10.07 -5.89 5.12
C GLU A 214 9.49 -4.48 4.96
N ILE A 215 10.29 -3.57 4.41
CA ILE A 215 9.87 -2.18 4.18
C ILE A 215 8.96 -2.15 2.96
N VAL A 216 7.86 -1.44 3.08
CA VAL A 216 6.89 -1.22 2.02
C VAL A 216 6.72 0.27 1.80
N LEU A 217 6.62 0.69 0.54
CA LEU A 217 6.28 2.07 0.22
C LEU A 217 4.91 2.41 0.81
N ASP A 218 4.79 3.60 1.38
CA ASP A 218 3.57 4.03 2.07
C ASP A 218 2.33 3.96 1.16
N ASP A 219 2.48 4.18 -0.14
CA ASP A 219 1.39 4.10 -1.13
C ASP A 219 0.73 2.71 -1.17
N TYR A 220 1.51 1.64 -0.97
CA TYR A 220 0.98 0.28 -0.85
C TYR A 220 0.46 -0.08 0.54
N MET A 221 0.46 0.85 1.47
CA MET A 221 -0.10 0.69 2.82
C MET A 221 -1.33 1.57 3.05
N ILE A 222 -1.68 2.43 2.08
CA ILE A 222 -2.85 3.29 2.14
C ILE A 222 -4.07 2.57 1.61
N PHE A 223 -5.16 2.62 2.36
CA PHE A 223 -6.45 2.05 1.97
C PHE A 223 -7.59 3.03 2.24
N THR A 224 -8.71 2.82 1.57
CA THR A 224 -9.94 3.59 1.79
C THR A 224 -10.86 2.80 2.72
N ASN A 225 -11.24 3.40 3.84
CA ASN A 225 -12.15 2.80 4.81
C ASN A 225 -13.63 2.89 4.33
N ASP A 226 -14.54 2.31 5.10
CA ASP A 226 -15.99 2.29 4.78
C ASP A 226 -16.64 3.70 4.77
N LYS A 227 -15.95 4.71 5.31
CA LYS A 227 -16.37 6.12 5.28
C LYS A 227 -15.77 6.90 4.10
N ASN A 228 -15.14 6.23 3.14
CA ASN A 228 -14.38 6.84 2.03
C ASN A 228 -13.21 7.73 2.50
N GLU A 229 -12.65 7.49 3.68
CA GLU A 229 -11.46 8.17 4.18
C GLU A 229 -10.23 7.32 3.90
N GLN A 230 -9.16 7.96 3.45
CA GLN A 230 -7.87 7.28 3.31
C GLN A 230 -7.23 7.07 4.68
N GLN A 231 -6.81 5.86 4.94
CA GLN A 231 -6.11 5.45 6.17
C GLN A 231 -4.83 4.70 5.82
N LEU A 232 -3.84 4.78 6.73
CA LEU A 232 -2.57 4.09 6.59
C LEU A 232 -2.53 2.87 7.51
N MET A 233 -2.23 1.71 6.96
CA MET A 233 -1.79 0.57 7.75
C MET A 233 -0.32 0.78 8.11
N THR A 234 -0.02 0.92 9.38
CA THR A 234 1.36 1.14 9.85
C THR A 234 2.21 -0.12 9.70
N PHE A 235 1.59 -1.27 9.92
CA PHE A 235 2.18 -2.58 9.65
C PHE A 235 1.12 -3.60 9.24
N VAL A 236 1.54 -4.62 8.52
CA VAL A 236 0.77 -5.84 8.25
C VAL A 236 1.61 -7.03 8.67
N LEU A 237 1.07 -7.89 9.53
CA LEU A 237 1.63 -9.20 9.83
C LEU A 237 0.80 -10.26 9.10
N ALA A 238 1.41 -10.98 8.18
CA ALA A 238 0.70 -11.97 7.38
C ALA A 238 1.50 -13.24 7.15
N THR A 239 0.80 -14.32 6.84
CA THR A 239 1.37 -15.54 6.29
C THR A 239 1.03 -15.65 4.80
N PRO A 240 1.83 -16.35 3.97
CA PRO A 240 1.52 -16.53 2.56
C PRO A 240 0.16 -17.19 2.30
N ARG A 241 -0.36 -17.92 3.28
CA ARG A 241 -1.67 -18.60 3.21
C ARG A 241 -2.87 -17.71 3.53
N ALA A 242 -2.63 -16.46 3.95
CA ALA A 242 -3.71 -15.57 4.35
C ALA A 242 -4.58 -15.12 3.17
N MET A 243 -3.99 -15.04 1.98
CA MET A 243 -4.65 -14.57 0.78
C MET A 243 -4.05 -15.26 -0.45
N LYS A 244 -4.81 -15.38 -1.51
CA LYS A 244 -4.34 -15.89 -2.80
C LYS A 244 -4.92 -15.03 -3.92
N ARG A 245 -4.09 -14.69 -4.87
CA ARG A 245 -4.52 -13.99 -6.08
C ARG A 245 -4.92 -15.01 -7.13
N TYR A 246 -6.09 -14.83 -7.70
CA TYR A 246 -6.58 -15.60 -8.83
C TYR A 246 -6.61 -14.71 -10.06
N MET A 247 -6.03 -15.17 -11.14
CA MET A 247 -6.00 -14.47 -12.41
C MET A 247 -6.53 -15.39 -13.52
N LEU A 248 -7.37 -14.85 -14.39
CA LEU A 248 -7.76 -15.57 -15.58
C LEU A 248 -6.59 -15.69 -16.54
N GLU A 249 -6.51 -16.80 -17.24
CA GLU A 249 -5.51 -17.10 -18.26
C GLU A 249 -5.44 -16.05 -19.39
N ARG A 250 -6.50 -15.26 -19.55
CA ARG A 250 -6.62 -14.21 -20.58
C ARG A 250 -6.11 -12.85 -20.10
N THR A 251 -4.87 -12.79 -19.68
CA THR A 251 -4.20 -11.49 -19.48
C THR A 251 -3.49 -11.15 -20.78
N ILE A 252 -3.85 -10.03 -21.38
CA ILE A 252 -3.40 -9.66 -22.73
C ILE A 252 -2.84 -8.24 -22.68
N ILE A 253 -1.61 -8.07 -23.21
CA ILE A 253 -1.11 -6.74 -23.61
C ILE A 253 -0.95 -6.79 -25.11
N TYR A 254 -1.58 -5.88 -25.81
CA TYR A 254 -1.63 -5.86 -27.27
C TYR A 254 -1.32 -4.48 -27.84
N VAL A 255 -0.78 -4.47 -29.05
CA VAL A 255 -0.58 -3.27 -29.84
C VAL A 255 -1.54 -3.35 -31.02
N ASP A 256 -2.40 -2.37 -31.15
CA ASP A 256 -3.41 -2.30 -32.21
C ASP A 256 -3.23 -1.03 -33.02
N PHE A 257 -3.37 -1.14 -34.37
CA PHE A 257 -3.33 0.01 -35.23
C PHE A 257 -4.75 0.55 -35.39
N ILE A 258 -4.94 1.80 -35.00
CA ILE A 258 -6.24 2.44 -35.01
C ILE A 258 -6.24 3.71 -35.86
N LYS A 259 -7.44 4.12 -36.29
CA LYS A 259 -7.69 5.44 -36.84
C LYS A 259 -8.36 6.27 -35.73
N ASP A 260 -7.60 7.14 -35.12
CA ASP A 260 -8.10 8.04 -34.07
C ASP A 260 -8.57 9.35 -34.67
N ASP A 261 -9.69 9.90 -34.18
CA ASP A 261 -10.29 11.15 -34.70
C ASP A 261 -9.42 12.38 -34.46
N LYS A 262 -8.51 12.33 -33.45
CA LYS A 262 -7.61 13.42 -33.11
C LYS A 262 -6.20 13.23 -33.64
N ALA A 263 -5.68 12.02 -33.59
CA ALA A 263 -4.32 11.69 -33.99
C ALA A 263 -4.18 11.15 -35.42
N GLY A 264 -5.29 10.92 -36.13
CA GLY A 264 -5.29 10.32 -37.46
C GLY A 264 -4.90 8.84 -37.41
N ARG A 265 -3.77 8.45 -38.03
CA ARG A 265 -3.20 7.12 -37.87
C ARG A 265 -2.48 7.05 -36.55
N ALA A 266 -2.78 6.05 -35.72
CA ALA A 266 -2.22 5.90 -34.40
C ALA A 266 -2.07 4.42 -34.01
N TYR A 267 -1.19 4.16 -33.07
CA TYR A 267 -1.06 2.87 -32.41
C TYR A 267 -1.64 2.98 -31.01
N LYS A 268 -2.45 2.01 -30.65
CA LYS A 268 -2.97 1.82 -29.31
C LYS A 268 -2.20 0.68 -28.65
N VAL A 269 -1.52 0.97 -27.56
CA VAL A 269 -0.97 -0.03 -26.67
C VAL A 269 -1.92 -0.18 -25.51
N ALA A 270 -2.48 -1.36 -25.29
CA ALA A 270 -3.42 -1.59 -24.20
C ALA A 270 -3.21 -2.95 -23.55
N GLY A 271 -3.57 -3.03 -22.28
CA GLY A 271 -3.52 -4.25 -21.49
C GLY A 271 -4.83 -4.52 -20.77
N GLU A 272 -5.16 -5.79 -20.64
CA GLU A 272 -6.36 -6.28 -19.96
C GLU A 272 -5.97 -7.39 -18.98
N VAL A 273 -6.33 -7.22 -17.72
CA VAL A 273 -6.16 -8.23 -16.66
C VAL A 273 -7.49 -8.49 -15.99
N VAL A 274 -7.88 -9.75 -15.89
CA VAL A 274 -9.01 -10.18 -15.09
C VAL A 274 -8.49 -10.99 -13.91
N GLY A 275 -8.62 -10.45 -12.71
CA GLY A 275 -8.11 -11.10 -11.52
C GLY A 275 -8.58 -10.45 -10.23
N GLU A 276 -8.49 -11.18 -9.13
CA GLU A 276 -8.87 -10.69 -7.81
C GLU A 276 -8.12 -11.44 -6.73
N SER A 277 -7.70 -10.72 -5.69
CA SER A 277 -7.12 -11.32 -4.50
C SER A 277 -8.20 -11.70 -3.52
N ILE A 278 -8.22 -12.98 -3.16
CA ILE A 278 -9.25 -13.55 -2.30
C ILE A 278 -8.60 -13.97 -0.98
N PRO A 279 -8.96 -13.31 0.13
CA PRO A 279 -8.52 -13.71 1.46
C PRO A 279 -9.18 -15.02 1.89
N TYR A 280 -8.41 -15.86 2.58
CA TYR A 280 -8.94 -17.09 3.19
C TYR A 280 -9.62 -16.74 4.51
N ILE A 281 -10.95 -16.67 4.47
CA ILE A 281 -11.81 -16.39 5.62
C ILE A 281 -12.86 -17.48 5.70
N SER A 282 -13.07 -18.06 6.88
CA SER A 282 -14.15 -19.04 7.11
C SER A 282 -15.52 -18.37 7.00
N ASN A 283 -16.55 -19.11 6.56
CA ASN A 283 -17.91 -18.56 6.37
C ASN A 283 -18.52 -17.87 7.61
N ASN A 284 -18.03 -18.22 8.80
CA ASN A 284 -18.51 -17.64 10.06
C ASN A 284 -17.61 -16.52 10.60
N GLU A 285 -16.63 -16.07 9.82
CA GLU A 285 -15.67 -15.04 10.21
C GLU A 285 -15.74 -13.86 9.25
N THR A 286 -15.55 -12.67 9.78
CA THR A 286 -15.48 -11.44 9.01
C THR A 286 -14.05 -11.03 8.69
N THR A 287 -13.09 -11.54 9.46
CA THR A 287 -11.65 -11.22 9.32
C THR A 287 -10.79 -12.48 9.29
N SER A 288 -9.67 -12.38 8.63
CA SER A 288 -8.66 -13.45 8.55
C SER A 288 -7.91 -13.60 9.88
N ARG A 289 -7.72 -14.85 10.33
CA ARG A 289 -6.87 -15.15 11.49
C ARG A 289 -5.38 -15.24 11.11
N TRP A 290 -5.06 -15.18 9.84
CA TRP A 290 -3.69 -15.34 9.32
C TRP A 290 -3.10 -14.03 8.82
N MET A 291 -3.82 -12.94 9.03
CA MET A 291 -3.41 -11.61 8.60
C MET A 291 -3.94 -10.57 9.59
N LEU A 292 -3.04 -9.75 10.11
CA LEU A 292 -3.34 -8.68 11.04
C LEU A 292 -2.75 -7.38 10.52
N CYS A 293 -3.42 -6.26 10.72
CA CYS A 293 -2.89 -4.95 10.38
C CYS A 293 -2.98 -3.99 11.55
N GLY A 294 -1.93 -3.19 11.74
CA GLY A 294 -1.89 -2.11 12.71
C GLY A 294 -2.41 -0.82 12.11
N ILE A 295 -3.40 -0.22 12.74
CA ILE A 295 -3.98 1.06 12.34
C ILE A 295 -3.90 2.02 13.52
N ILE A 296 -3.42 3.25 13.27
CA ILE A 296 -3.36 4.26 14.31
C ILE A 296 -4.78 4.69 14.67
N LYS A 297 -5.15 4.46 15.93
CA LYS A 297 -6.44 4.87 16.49
C LYS A 297 -6.39 6.29 17.07
N ALA A 298 -5.19 6.82 17.34
CA ALA A 298 -5.06 8.16 17.89
C ALA A 298 -5.84 9.16 17.04
N GLU A 299 -6.72 9.90 17.65
CA GLU A 299 -7.38 11.02 16.99
C GLU A 299 -6.31 12.00 16.53
N LYS A 300 -6.07 12.01 15.23
CA LYS A 300 -5.18 13.01 14.65
C LYS A 300 -5.74 14.38 14.95
N THR A 301 -4.90 15.27 15.42
CA THR A 301 -5.30 16.66 15.68
C THR A 301 -5.73 17.32 14.38
N ASP A 302 -6.92 17.91 14.35
CA ASP A 302 -7.39 18.67 13.20
C ASP A 302 -6.53 19.92 13.04
N LEU A 303 -5.86 20.05 11.89
CA LEU A 303 -5.03 21.21 11.57
C LEU A 303 -5.83 22.52 11.63
N LYS A 304 -7.09 22.50 11.25
CA LYS A 304 -7.97 23.64 11.34
C LYS A 304 -8.09 24.14 12.78
N THR A 305 -8.32 23.25 13.73
CA THR A 305 -8.43 23.58 15.15
C THR A 305 -7.09 24.03 15.71
N LYS A 306 -6.00 23.39 15.31
CA LYS A 306 -4.66 23.70 15.85
C LYS A 306 -4.12 25.06 15.38
N ILE A 307 -4.44 25.47 14.15
CA ILE A 307 -3.92 26.69 13.50
C ILE A 307 -4.95 27.84 13.54
N THR A 308 -6.10 27.68 14.14
CA THR A 308 -7.16 28.72 14.22
C THR A 308 -6.68 30.00 14.92
N ASN A 309 -5.65 29.94 15.74
CA ASN A 309 -5.14 31.05 16.53
C ASN A 309 -3.87 31.72 15.97
N LEU A 310 -3.52 31.47 14.70
CA LEU A 310 -2.47 32.28 14.05
C LEU A 310 -3.00 33.70 13.81
N THR A 311 -2.67 34.59 14.74
CA THR A 311 -3.06 36.02 14.68
C THR A 311 -2.01 36.88 13.97
N THR A 312 -0.84 36.32 13.67
CA THR A 312 0.29 37.01 13.03
C THR A 312 0.43 36.58 11.58
N ASP A 313 0.57 37.57 10.69
CA ASP A 313 0.84 37.33 9.29
C ASP A 313 2.21 36.66 9.12
N ILE A 314 2.27 35.58 8.35
CA ILE A 314 3.53 34.91 8.02
C ILE A 314 4.24 35.71 6.95
N THR A 315 5.52 36.05 7.16
CA THR A 315 6.33 36.73 6.17
C THR A 315 7.31 35.79 5.51
N ALA A 316 7.38 35.79 4.18
CA ALA A 316 8.30 34.98 3.40
C ALA A 316 8.87 35.72 2.18
N ASN A 317 10.02 35.27 1.64
CA ASN A 317 10.68 35.90 0.49
C ASN A 317 10.22 35.31 -0.84
N VAL A 318 10.00 36.17 -1.83
CA VAL A 318 9.45 35.86 -3.15
C VAL A 318 10.47 35.20 -4.10
N ASN A 319 11.76 35.34 -3.85
CA ASN A 319 12.79 34.89 -4.79
C ASN A 319 13.00 33.39 -4.92
N ASN A 320 12.26 32.60 -4.17
CA ASN A 320 12.37 31.14 -4.11
C ASN A 320 11.36 30.50 -5.05
N ASN A 321 11.67 29.29 -5.51
CA ASN A 321 10.67 28.44 -6.14
C ASN A 321 9.63 27.96 -5.08
N ASN A 322 8.49 27.45 -5.54
CA ASN A 322 7.42 27.04 -4.60
C ASN A 322 7.87 25.99 -3.57
N SER A 323 8.84 25.14 -3.90
CA SER A 323 9.39 24.15 -2.96
C SER A 323 10.20 24.81 -1.83
N GLU A 324 11.04 25.77 -2.17
CA GLU A 324 11.82 26.54 -1.20
C GLU A 324 10.90 27.43 -0.36
N LEU A 325 9.88 28.05 -0.98
CA LEU A 325 8.86 28.82 -0.28
C LEU A 325 8.08 27.96 0.72
N ASN A 326 7.68 26.74 0.35
CA ASN A 326 7.06 25.77 1.25
C ASN A 326 7.94 25.47 2.47
N THR A 327 9.23 25.25 2.24
CA THR A 327 10.22 24.99 3.29
C THR A 327 10.36 26.20 4.20
N GLN A 328 10.43 27.39 3.63
CA GLN A 328 10.53 28.64 4.38
C GLN A 328 9.29 28.89 5.24
N ILE A 329 8.09 28.72 4.70
CA ILE A 329 6.83 28.85 5.43
C ILE A 329 6.78 27.86 6.59
N LYS A 330 7.08 26.59 6.35
CA LYS A 330 7.11 25.56 7.40
C LYS A 330 8.14 25.83 8.49
N SER A 331 9.20 26.59 8.19
CA SER A 331 10.27 26.95 9.13
C SER A 331 9.99 28.21 9.94
N THR A 332 8.88 28.92 9.71
CA THR A 332 8.53 30.12 10.48
C THR A 332 8.29 29.78 11.95
N ASN A 333 8.61 30.72 12.86
CA ASN A 333 8.48 30.47 14.30
C ASN A 333 7.02 30.21 14.70
N GLU A 334 6.09 30.84 14.01
CA GLU A 334 4.64 30.69 14.22
C GLU A 334 4.19 29.24 13.96
N LEU A 335 4.68 28.63 12.88
CA LEU A 335 4.36 27.25 12.55
C LEU A 335 5.21 26.23 13.30
N LYS A 336 6.48 26.53 13.58
CA LYS A 336 7.34 25.67 14.40
C LYS A 336 6.82 25.47 15.82
N SER A 337 6.19 26.48 16.40
CA SER A 337 5.61 26.38 17.74
C SER A 337 4.43 25.38 17.80
N LEU A 338 3.80 25.10 16.66
CA LEU A 338 2.66 24.19 16.56
C LEU A 338 3.11 22.73 16.43
N ASN A 339 4.15 22.48 15.64
CA ASN A 339 4.77 21.16 15.52
C ASN A 339 6.16 21.28 14.86
N PRO A 340 7.22 20.80 15.49
CA PRO A 340 8.55 20.76 14.91
C PRO A 340 8.66 19.93 13.62
N ASN A 341 7.68 19.07 13.31
CA ASN A 341 7.72 18.10 12.21
C ASN A 341 6.63 18.33 11.14
N LEU A 342 6.39 19.58 10.72
CA LEU A 342 5.51 19.88 9.58
C LEU A 342 6.13 19.44 8.22
N THR A 343 6.63 18.21 8.14
CA THR A 343 7.27 17.68 6.92
C THR A 343 6.26 17.03 5.97
N ASN A 344 5.18 16.46 6.52
CA ASN A 344 4.20 15.64 5.78
C ASN A 344 2.91 16.41 5.44
N GLN A 345 3.00 17.72 5.23
CA GLN A 345 1.85 18.54 4.85
C GLN A 345 2.08 19.16 3.48
N THR A 346 1.00 19.26 2.72
CA THR A 346 0.96 19.97 1.43
C THR A 346 0.46 21.39 1.62
N ILE A 347 1.17 22.37 1.06
CA ILE A 347 0.77 23.78 1.05
C ILE A 347 0.18 24.11 -0.32
N LYS A 348 -1.04 24.68 -0.33
CA LYS A 348 -1.66 25.26 -1.53
C LYS A 348 -1.76 26.76 -1.39
N TYR A 349 -1.58 27.47 -2.49
CA TYR A 349 -1.61 28.94 -2.56
C TYR A 349 -2.88 29.44 -3.21
N PHE A 350 -3.44 30.53 -2.68
CA PHE A 350 -4.65 31.16 -3.17
C PHE A 350 -4.47 32.67 -3.24
N SER A 351 -5.06 33.30 -4.24
CA SER A 351 -5.05 34.76 -4.39
C SER A 351 -6.17 35.45 -3.62
N ASP A 352 -7.04 34.72 -2.97
CA ASP A 352 -8.20 35.26 -2.23
C ASP A 352 -8.31 34.64 -0.83
N ALA A 353 -8.86 35.42 0.09
CA ALA A 353 -9.05 35.03 1.50
C ALA A 353 -10.02 33.86 1.70
N GLN A 354 -10.83 33.53 0.71
CA GLN A 354 -11.79 32.43 0.77
C GLN A 354 -11.20 31.08 0.31
N GLY A 355 -9.96 31.10 -0.23
CA GLY A 355 -9.28 29.90 -0.73
C GLY A 355 -9.95 29.32 -1.98
N LYS A 356 -10.60 30.14 -2.80
CA LYS A 356 -11.32 29.72 -4.01
C LYS A 356 -10.43 29.72 -5.26
N THR A 357 -9.56 30.72 -5.39
CA THR A 357 -8.70 30.88 -6.57
C THR A 357 -7.33 30.30 -6.32
N ASN A 358 -7.13 29.05 -6.71
CA ASN A 358 -5.88 28.31 -6.53
C ASN A 358 -4.82 28.81 -7.52
N VAL A 359 -3.68 29.25 -7.02
CA VAL A 359 -2.53 29.75 -7.79
C VAL A 359 -1.25 28.93 -7.51
N SER A 360 -1.37 27.72 -6.97
CA SER A 360 -0.24 26.87 -6.58
C SER A 360 0.70 26.50 -7.73
N ASN A 361 0.19 26.48 -8.96
CA ASN A 361 0.96 26.16 -10.16
C ASN A 361 1.66 27.38 -10.77
N GLN A 362 1.50 28.57 -10.16
CA GLN A 362 2.10 29.80 -10.63
C GLN A 362 3.27 30.20 -9.74
N LYS A 363 4.27 30.90 -10.32
CA LYS A 363 5.32 31.53 -9.51
C LYS A 363 4.69 32.67 -8.70
N GLN A 364 4.85 32.63 -7.39
CA GLN A 364 4.26 33.61 -6.50
C GLN A 364 4.99 34.97 -6.62
N LYS A 365 4.24 36.06 -6.51
CA LYS A 365 4.75 37.43 -6.59
C LYS A 365 4.63 38.09 -5.22
N ALA A 366 5.38 39.19 -5.02
CA ALA A 366 5.29 40.00 -3.82
C ALA A 366 3.84 40.49 -3.58
N GLY A 367 3.39 40.51 -2.36
CA GLY A 367 2.06 40.94 -1.95
C GLY A 367 1.36 39.97 -1.00
N ASP A 368 0.10 40.24 -0.76
CA ASP A 368 -0.76 39.38 0.09
C ASP A 368 -1.14 38.11 -0.67
N LEU A 369 -0.91 36.97 -0.04
CA LEU A 369 -1.24 35.65 -0.55
C LEU A 369 -1.91 34.86 0.59
N TYR A 370 -2.72 33.90 0.24
CA TYR A 370 -3.35 33.02 1.22
C TYR A 370 -2.90 31.59 0.99
N ILE A 371 -2.64 30.86 2.06
CA ILE A 371 -2.26 29.47 2.00
C ILE A 371 -3.23 28.58 2.77
N THR A 372 -3.39 27.36 2.32
CA THR A 372 -3.93 26.28 3.15
C THR A 372 -2.86 25.22 3.35
N ILE A 373 -2.82 24.65 4.54
CA ILE A 373 -1.95 23.54 4.90
C ILE A 373 -2.82 22.31 5.06
N THR A 374 -2.57 21.30 4.26
CA THR A 374 -3.30 20.03 4.30
C THR A 374 -2.39 18.92 4.81
N ALA A 375 -2.84 18.19 5.83
CA ALA A 375 -2.16 16.99 6.30
C ALA A 375 -2.24 15.90 5.23
N ASN A 376 -1.12 15.29 4.89
CA ASN A 376 -1.11 14.14 4.01
C ASN A 376 -1.72 12.92 4.74
N VAL A 377 -2.14 11.92 3.98
CA VAL A 377 -2.78 10.72 4.54
C VAL A 377 -1.86 9.95 5.49
N ASN A 378 -0.56 10.01 5.23
CA ASN A 378 0.48 9.39 6.04
C ASN A 378 0.97 10.27 7.21
N ASP A 379 0.40 11.46 7.41
CA ASP A 379 0.73 12.28 8.57
C ASP A 379 0.21 11.61 9.84
N LEU A 380 1.12 11.31 10.75
CA LEU A 380 0.81 10.59 11.99
C LEU A 380 0.13 11.45 13.04
N ASN A 381 0.31 12.78 12.98
CA ASN A 381 -0.08 13.71 14.03
C ASN A 381 -1.29 14.57 13.65
N TYR A 382 -1.51 14.81 12.37
CA TYR A 382 -2.51 15.75 11.91
C TYR A 382 -3.44 15.17 10.86
N LYS A 383 -4.66 15.73 10.79
CA LYS A 383 -5.66 15.48 9.74
C LYS A 383 -6.29 16.80 9.29
N GLY A 384 -6.93 16.77 8.12
CA GLY A 384 -7.71 17.88 7.61
C GLY A 384 -6.86 18.97 6.95
N THR A 385 -7.52 20.08 6.69
CA THR A 385 -6.96 21.26 6.02
C THR A 385 -7.27 22.51 6.84
N THR A 386 -6.30 23.41 6.96
CA THR A 386 -6.50 24.70 7.64
C THR A 386 -7.51 25.59 6.90
N ASN A 387 -8.07 26.56 7.60
CA ASN A 387 -8.63 27.72 6.92
C ASN A 387 -7.52 28.45 6.14
N PRO A 388 -7.85 29.26 5.12
CA PRO A 388 -6.87 30.11 4.47
C PRO A 388 -6.14 31.01 5.46
N ILE A 389 -4.81 30.96 5.43
CA ILE A 389 -3.91 31.74 6.28
C ILE A 389 -3.28 32.82 5.42
N LYS A 390 -3.35 34.07 5.84
CA LYS A 390 -2.69 35.17 5.13
C LYS A 390 -1.18 35.08 5.30
N ILE A 391 -0.47 35.23 4.20
CA ILE A 391 0.99 35.41 4.19
C ILE A 391 1.34 36.67 3.43
N ILE A 392 2.40 37.34 3.84
CA ILE A 392 2.96 38.52 3.17
C ILE A 392 4.25 38.10 2.50
N LEU A 393 4.27 38.13 1.18
CA LEU A 393 5.51 37.93 0.39
C LEU A 393 6.23 39.24 0.16
N LYS A 394 7.48 39.29 0.56
CA LYS A 394 8.38 40.45 0.41
C LYS A 394 9.38 40.26 -0.72
#